data_087d4917e74738d2351dc76c50307c37
#
_entry.id   087d4917e74738d2351dc76c50307c37
#
_cell.length_a   1.000
_cell.length_b   1.000
_cell.length_c   1.000
_cell.angle_alpha   90.00
_cell.angle_beta   90.00
_cell.angle_gamma   90.00
#
_symmetry.space_group_name_H-M   'P 1'
#
loop_
_entity.id
_entity.type
_entity.pdbx_description
1 polymer ?
#
loop_
_entity_poly.entity_id
_entity_poly.type
_entity_poly.pdbx_seq_one_letter_code
_entity_poly.pdbx_strand_id
1 'polypeptide(L)'
;MAEIKTKNHVWLHIALISFTLLAIYPVLWVLALSFSGQQSVGLIDLPNDPSFLERFRAILPLPAHWSAKNFIEVWTDQQFGRWLWNSVVISLMTTLLGVFLACTAAYAFSRFRFPGRNTGMLMFLVSQMFPGTLMLIPLFIIIVKQLQLGNTYLGLVIVYATTSIPFCVWMLKGYFDTIPYDIEESALIDGASRLTIFWRIILPLAKPAIAITALFSFMTAWNEFILASVFMESEANYTAPVGLRFFVGGFSSQWGYFAAGSVIVSLPVVALFLQLQKYLISGLTAGSVK
;
A
#
# COMPACT_ATOMS: atom_id res chain seq x y z
N MET A 1 -9.02 41.43 -13.93
CA MET A 1 -9.66 40.14 -14.07
C MET A 1 -9.76 39.81 -15.56
N ALA A 2 -8.88 38.98 -16.08
CA ALA A 2 -8.90 38.59 -17.49
C ALA A 2 -9.97 37.51 -17.67
N GLU A 3 -10.98 37.81 -18.45
CA GLU A 3 -11.96 36.81 -18.93
C GLU A 3 -11.20 35.68 -19.67
N ILE A 4 -11.12 34.52 -19.05
CA ILE A 4 -10.68 33.32 -19.73
C ILE A 4 -11.79 32.96 -20.74
N LYS A 5 -11.61 33.39 -21.99
CA LYS A 5 -12.44 32.98 -23.13
C LYS A 5 -12.48 31.44 -23.14
N THR A 6 -13.62 30.88 -22.87
CA THR A 6 -13.92 29.45 -23.04
C THR A 6 -13.81 29.07 -24.51
N LYS A 7 -12.58 28.90 -25.01
CA LYS A 7 -12.34 28.16 -26.24
C LYS A 7 -12.87 26.73 -26.02
N ASN A 8 -13.67 26.25 -26.95
CA ASN A 8 -14.19 24.88 -26.95
C ASN A 8 -13.04 23.89 -26.70
N HIS A 9 -12.90 23.44 -25.44
CA HIS A 9 -11.89 22.47 -25.03
C HIS A 9 -12.30 21.02 -25.39
N VAL A 10 -13.04 20.82 -26.48
CA VAL A 10 -13.50 19.50 -26.93
C VAL A 10 -12.34 18.54 -27.05
N TRP A 11 -11.22 18.96 -27.64
CA TRP A 11 -10.02 18.13 -27.74
C TRP A 11 -9.43 17.75 -26.39
N LEU A 12 -9.48 18.65 -25.39
CA LEU A 12 -9.04 18.35 -24.05
C LEU A 12 -9.94 17.29 -23.38
N HIS A 13 -11.25 17.41 -23.56
CA HIS A 13 -12.20 16.41 -23.05
C HIS A 13 -12.03 15.06 -23.76
N ILE A 14 -11.83 15.03 -25.06
CA ILE A 14 -11.56 13.79 -25.81
C ILE A 14 -10.26 13.16 -25.28
N ALA A 15 -9.19 13.94 -25.12
CA ALA A 15 -7.91 13.45 -24.61
C ALA A 15 -8.06 12.89 -23.18
N LEU A 16 -8.77 13.60 -22.29
CA LEU A 16 -9.01 13.15 -20.91
C LEU A 16 -9.85 11.87 -20.87
N ILE A 17 -10.92 11.78 -21.67
CA ILE A 17 -11.78 10.59 -21.76
C ILE A 17 -10.96 9.41 -22.28
N SER A 18 -10.19 9.60 -23.38
CA SER A 18 -9.36 8.56 -23.97
C SER A 18 -8.32 8.04 -22.98
N PHE A 19 -7.64 8.95 -22.28
CA PHE A 19 -6.67 8.58 -21.24
C PHE A 19 -7.32 7.84 -20.08
N THR A 20 -8.50 8.29 -19.64
CA THR A 20 -9.25 7.64 -18.55
C THR A 20 -9.68 6.22 -18.96
N LEU A 21 -10.21 6.05 -20.18
CA LEU A 21 -10.60 4.74 -20.70
C LEU A 21 -9.38 3.79 -20.80
N LEU A 22 -8.25 4.30 -21.28
CA LEU A 22 -7.02 3.52 -21.36
C LEU A 22 -6.52 3.10 -19.97
N ALA A 23 -6.58 4.00 -18.98
CA ALA A 23 -6.15 3.72 -17.61
C ALA A 23 -7.08 2.73 -16.89
N ILE A 24 -8.38 2.78 -17.15
CA ILE A 24 -9.37 1.89 -16.52
C ILE A 24 -9.42 0.52 -17.22
N TYR A 25 -9.04 0.43 -18.49
CA TYR A 25 -9.15 -0.79 -19.29
C TYR A 25 -8.52 -2.03 -18.63
N PRO A 26 -7.28 -2.01 -18.07
CA PRO A 26 -6.71 -3.18 -17.39
C PRO A 26 -7.54 -3.61 -16.18
N VAL A 27 -8.11 -2.66 -15.44
CA VAL A 27 -8.95 -2.94 -14.27
C VAL A 27 -10.25 -3.62 -14.70
N LEU A 28 -10.89 -3.11 -15.75
CA LEU A 28 -12.09 -3.74 -16.32
C LEU A 28 -11.80 -5.15 -16.84
N TRP A 29 -10.60 -5.38 -17.40
CA TRP A 29 -10.21 -6.72 -17.86
C TRP A 29 -10.10 -7.70 -16.67
N VAL A 30 -9.44 -7.31 -15.58
CA VAL A 30 -9.33 -8.13 -14.37
C VAL A 30 -10.71 -8.40 -13.76
N LEU A 31 -11.58 -7.39 -13.72
CA LEU A 31 -12.97 -7.55 -13.26
C LEU A 31 -13.75 -8.54 -14.16
N ALA A 32 -13.67 -8.39 -15.47
CA ALA A 32 -14.33 -9.28 -16.39
C ALA A 32 -13.82 -10.73 -16.26
N LEU A 33 -12.50 -10.90 -16.12
CA LEU A 33 -11.87 -12.21 -15.92
C LEU A 33 -12.27 -12.84 -14.59
N SER A 34 -12.38 -12.07 -13.53
CA SER A 34 -12.82 -12.58 -12.23
C SER A 34 -14.24 -13.15 -12.25
N PHE A 35 -15.11 -12.59 -13.13
CA PHE A 35 -16.49 -13.05 -13.32
C PHE A 35 -16.68 -13.96 -14.56
N SER A 36 -15.62 -14.40 -15.23
CA SER A 36 -15.76 -15.25 -16.42
C SER A 36 -16.10 -16.71 -16.10
N GLY A 37 -15.82 -17.17 -14.87
CA GLY A 37 -15.91 -18.59 -14.51
C GLY A 37 -14.89 -19.49 -15.21
N GLN A 38 -13.98 -18.94 -16.00
CA GLN A 38 -12.93 -19.63 -16.74
C GLN A 38 -11.57 -19.43 -16.08
N GLN A 39 -10.63 -20.33 -16.39
CA GLN A 39 -9.25 -20.26 -15.89
C GLN A 39 -8.25 -19.83 -16.97
N SER A 40 -8.71 -19.55 -18.20
CA SER A 40 -7.89 -19.02 -19.29
C SER A 40 -7.68 -17.51 -19.14
N VAL A 41 -6.62 -16.96 -19.76
CA VAL A 41 -6.38 -15.52 -19.85
C VAL A 41 -7.41 -14.81 -20.72
N GLY A 42 -7.90 -15.52 -21.75
CA GLY A 42 -8.91 -14.99 -22.68
C GLY A 42 -10.30 -14.99 -22.05
N LEU A 43 -11.09 -13.95 -22.33
CA LEU A 43 -12.48 -13.84 -21.90
C LEU A 43 -13.43 -14.61 -22.83
N ILE A 44 -12.98 -14.91 -24.04
CA ILE A 44 -13.67 -15.72 -25.05
C ILE A 44 -12.66 -16.61 -25.76
N ASP A 45 -13.09 -17.81 -26.12
CA ASP A 45 -12.29 -18.70 -26.95
C ASP A 45 -12.43 -18.29 -28.42
N LEU A 46 -11.30 -17.99 -29.07
CA LEU A 46 -11.27 -17.65 -30.48
C LEU A 46 -11.11 -18.91 -31.34
N PRO A 47 -11.86 -19.05 -32.45
CA PRO A 47 -11.62 -20.11 -33.41
C PRO A 47 -10.26 -19.95 -34.11
N ASN A 48 -9.78 -21.00 -34.78
CA ASN A 48 -8.48 -21.01 -35.45
C ASN A 48 -8.33 -19.90 -36.52
N ASP A 49 -9.45 -19.48 -37.15
CA ASP A 49 -9.48 -18.36 -38.11
C ASP A 49 -10.59 -17.37 -37.72
N PRO A 50 -10.31 -16.48 -36.74
CA PRO A 50 -11.30 -15.57 -36.22
C PRO A 50 -11.57 -14.42 -37.20
N SER A 51 -12.84 -14.11 -37.39
CA SER A 51 -13.31 -12.95 -38.14
C SER A 51 -12.87 -11.64 -37.43
N PHE A 52 -12.91 -10.51 -38.14
CA PHE A 52 -12.60 -9.19 -37.57
C PHE A 52 -13.50 -8.86 -36.36
N LEU A 53 -14.76 -9.21 -36.41
CA LEU A 53 -15.73 -8.99 -35.33
C LEU A 53 -15.37 -9.81 -34.06
N GLU A 54 -14.94 -11.06 -34.23
CA GLU A 54 -14.54 -11.92 -33.13
C GLU A 54 -13.23 -11.40 -32.47
N ARG A 55 -12.27 -10.96 -33.29
CA ARG A 55 -11.04 -10.30 -32.79
C ARG A 55 -11.37 -9.02 -32.01
N PHE A 56 -12.28 -8.20 -32.53
CA PHE A 56 -12.71 -6.98 -31.84
C PHE A 56 -13.43 -7.30 -30.52
N ARG A 57 -14.31 -8.31 -30.52
CA ARG A 57 -15.00 -8.77 -29.31
C ARG A 57 -14.03 -9.31 -28.26
N ALA A 58 -12.94 -9.98 -28.67
CA ALA A 58 -11.93 -10.50 -27.77
C ALA A 58 -11.12 -9.42 -27.06
N ILE A 59 -11.08 -8.19 -27.59
CA ILE A 59 -10.42 -7.04 -26.93
C ILE A 59 -11.37 -6.39 -25.91
N LEU A 60 -12.68 -6.58 -25.99
CA LEU A 60 -13.60 -6.00 -25.04
C LEU A 60 -13.52 -6.73 -23.69
N PRO A 61 -13.54 -6.00 -22.56
CA PRO A 61 -13.51 -6.60 -21.21
C PRO A 61 -14.90 -7.16 -20.85
N LEU A 62 -15.41 -8.08 -21.67
CA LEU A 62 -16.73 -8.70 -21.53
C LEU A 62 -16.58 -10.22 -21.61
N PRO A 63 -16.85 -10.97 -20.55
CA PRO A 63 -16.78 -12.42 -20.57
C PRO A 63 -17.92 -13.01 -21.43
N ALA A 64 -17.71 -14.19 -21.98
CA ALA A 64 -18.76 -14.91 -22.72
C ALA A 64 -19.95 -15.24 -21.82
N HIS A 65 -19.69 -15.59 -20.57
CA HIS A 65 -20.69 -15.88 -19.54
C HIS A 65 -20.26 -15.23 -18.22
N TRP A 66 -21.21 -14.61 -17.52
CA TRP A 66 -20.99 -14.04 -16.20
C TRP A 66 -21.23 -15.09 -15.13
N SER A 67 -20.23 -15.32 -14.27
CA SER A 67 -20.28 -16.30 -13.20
C SER A 67 -19.47 -15.83 -11.98
N ALA A 68 -20.02 -16.01 -10.79
CA ALA A 68 -19.31 -15.79 -9.53
C ALA A 68 -18.47 -17.01 -9.09
N LYS A 69 -18.37 -18.05 -9.93
CA LYS A 69 -17.71 -19.33 -9.61
C LYS A 69 -16.28 -19.12 -9.08
N ASN A 70 -15.48 -18.29 -9.75
CA ASN A 70 -14.10 -18.03 -9.35
C ASN A 70 -14.01 -17.46 -7.91
N PHE A 71 -14.91 -16.56 -7.51
CA PHE A 71 -14.95 -16.01 -6.16
C PHE A 71 -15.31 -17.05 -5.12
N ILE A 72 -16.29 -17.92 -5.42
CA ILE A 72 -16.73 -18.97 -4.52
C ILE A 72 -15.59 -19.97 -4.32
N GLU A 73 -15.00 -20.49 -5.40
CA GLU A 73 -13.96 -21.53 -5.34
C GLU A 73 -12.67 -21.00 -4.69
N VAL A 74 -12.28 -19.73 -4.95
CA VAL A 74 -11.14 -19.12 -4.25
C VAL A 74 -11.38 -19.05 -2.74
N TRP A 75 -12.61 -18.83 -2.32
CA TRP A 75 -12.92 -18.70 -0.89
C TRP A 75 -13.11 -20.05 -0.21
N THR A 76 -13.75 -21.04 -0.88
CA THR A 76 -14.10 -22.33 -0.29
C THR A 76 -13.00 -23.37 -0.44
N ASP A 77 -12.37 -23.44 -1.61
CA ASP A 77 -11.49 -24.54 -1.99
C ASP A 77 -10.01 -24.19 -1.78
N GLN A 78 -9.72 -22.90 -1.63
CA GLN A 78 -8.37 -22.39 -1.39
C GLN A 78 -8.26 -21.79 0.02
N GLN A 79 -7.07 -21.75 0.59
CA GLN A 79 -6.84 -21.11 1.90
C GLN A 79 -6.85 -19.58 1.83
N PHE A 80 -7.50 -18.99 0.81
CA PHE A 80 -7.42 -17.58 0.47
C PHE A 80 -7.90 -16.66 1.59
N GLY A 81 -8.99 -17.02 2.27
CA GLY A 81 -9.49 -16.27 3.43
C GLY A 81 -8.47 -16.17 4.56
N ARG A 82 -7.66 -17.24 4.77
CA ARG A 82 -6.56 -17.24 5.74
C ARG A 82 -5.41 -16.34 5.30
N TRP A 83 -5.00 -16.42 4.04
CA TRP A 83 -3.96 -15.54 3.49
C TRP A 83 -4.34 -14.07 3.56
N LEU A 84 -5.59 -13.76 3.27
CA LEU A 84 -6.13 -12.40 3.40
C LEU A 84 -6.09 -11.92 4.86
N TRP A 85 -6.50 -12.77 5.80
CA TRP A 85 -6.44 -12.47 7.23
C TRP A 85 -5.00 -12.25 7.70
N ASN A 86 -4.06 -13.09 7.27
CA ASN A 86 -2.64 -12.94 7.57
C ASN A 86 -2.13 -11.57 7.08
N SER A 87 -2.46 -11.19 5.85
CA SER A 87 -2.11 -9.87 5.30
C SER A 87 -2.68 -8.72 6.12
N VAL A 88 -3.95 -8.81 6.53
CA VAL A 88 -4.59 -7.77 7.37
C VAL A 88 -3.84 -7.64 8.70
N VAL A 89 -3.60 -8.74 9.39
CA VAL A 89 -2.94 -8.75 10.70
C VAL A 89 -1.51 -8.20 10.58
N ILE A 90 -0.72 -8.72 9.64
CA ILE A 90 0.68 -8.33 9.47
C ILE A 90 0.78 -6.85 9.07
N SER A 91 -0.04 -6.39 8.12
CA SER A 91 -0.01 -4.99 7.68
C SER A 91 -0.47 -4.02 8.76
N LEU A 92 -1.49 -4.38 9.55
CA LEU A 92 -1.93 -3.55 10.69
C LEU A 92 -0.86 -3.51 11.79
N MET A 93 -0.27 -4.64 12.16
CA MET A 93 0.79 -4.69 13.17
C MET A 93 2.02 -3.88 12.73
N THR A 94 2.43 -4.02 11.47
CA THR A 94 3.53 -3.23 10.87
C THR A 94 3.21 -1.74 10.92
N THR A 95 1.99 -1.36 10.56
CA THR A 95 1.55 0.04 10.56
C THR A 95 1.54 0.62 11.96
N LEU A 96 0.95 -0.09 12.92
CA LEU A 96 0.90 0.37 14.32
C LEU A 96 2.29 0.54 14.92
N LEU A 97 3.14 -0.48 14.77
CA LEU A 97 4.53 -0.43 15.25
C LEU A 97 5.33 0.65 14.53
N GLY A 98 5.26 0.67 13.19
CA GLY A 98 6.02 1.60 12.35
C GLY A 98 5.64 3.06 12.62
N VAL A 99 4.34 3.37 12.67
CA VAL A 99 3.87 4.74 12.95
C VAL A 99 4.20 5.17 14.36
N PHE A 100 4.03 4.29 15.35
CA PHE A 100 4.39 4.60 16.73
C PHE A 100 5.88 4.97 16.87
N LEU A 101 6.77 4.12 16.34
CA LEU A 101 8.22 4.36 16.35
C LEU A 101 8.59 5.59 15.51
N ALA A 102 7.95 5.79 14.37
CA ALA A 102 8.20 6.94 13.52
C ALA A 102 7.74 8.25 14.16
N CYS A 103 6.60 8.30 14.85
CA CYS A 103 6.14 9.48 15.56
C CYS A 103 7.12 9.89 16.67
N THR A 104 7.57 8.93 17.48
CA THR A 104 8.50 9.19 18.58
C THR A 104 9.86 9.64 18.05
N ALA A 105 10.40 8.96 17.04
CA ALA A 105 11.67 9.33 16.42
C ALA A 105 11.57 10.71 15.72
N ALA A 106 10.52 10.93 14.91
CA ALA A 106 10.31 12.19 14.21
C ALA A 106 10.20 13.37 15.17
N TYR A 107 9.51 13.20 16.32
CA TYR A 107 9.43 14.22 17.35
C TYR A 107 10.81 14.52 17.94
N ALA A 108 11.59 13.49 18.26
CA ALA A 108 12.95 13.66 18.76
C ALA A 108 13.83 14.39 17.72
N PHE A 109 13.80 14.00 16.45
CA PHE A 109 14.54 14.64 15.37
C PHE A 109 14.04 16.04 15.03
N SER A 110 12.79 16.37 15.32
CA SER A 110 12.24 17.71 15.08
C SER A 110 12.59 18.67 16.22
N ARG A 111 12.42 18.26 17.47
CA ARG A 111 12.42 19.15 18.65
C ARG A 111 13.70 19.17 19.45
N PHE A 112 14.46 18.06 19.48
CA PHE A 112 15.66 18.01 20.28
C PHE A 112 16.92 18.28 19.47
N ARG A 113 17.90 18.91 20.12
CA ARG A 113 19.26 19.10 19.59
C ARG A 113 20.17 18.09 20.28
N PHE A 114 20.71 17.14 19.52
CA PHE A 114 21.64 16.12 20.03
C PHE A 114 22.74 15.85 19.01
N PRO A 115 23.92 15.40 19.45
CA PRO A 115 25.00 15.00 18.55
C PRO A 115 24.55 13.89 17.62
N GLY A 116 24.87 14.01 16.32
CA GLY A 116 24.49 13.01 15.32
C GLY A 116 23.08 13.16 14.74
N ARG A 117 22.28 14.17 15.13
CA ARG A 117 20.93 14.40 14.58
C ARG A 117 20.90 14.43 13.05
N ASN A 118 21.75 15.23 12.44
CA ASN A 118 21.79 15.37 10.98
C ASN A 118 22.30 14.10 10.30
N THR A 119 23.30 13.44 10.88
CA THR A 119 23.82 12.16 10.40
C THR A 119 22.77 11.07 10.49
N GLY A 120 22.00 10.99 11.59
CA GLY A 120 20.92 10.02 11.75
C GLY A 120 19.81 10.22 10.71
N MET A 121 19.41 11.47 10.44
CA MET A 121 18.45 11.77 9.37
C MET A 121 18.98 11.40 7.98
N LEU A 122 20.27 11.67 7.73
CA LEU A 122 20.91 11.26 6.48
C LEU A 122 20.95 9.73 6.35
N MET A 123 21.24 8.98 7.44
CA MET A 123 21.23 7.52 7.42
C MET A 123 19.85 6.95 7.07
N PHE A 124 18.77 7.55 7.57
CA PHE A 124 17.41 7.14 7.13
C PHE A 124 17.20 7.36 5.63
N LEU A 125 17.66 8.47 5.06
CA LEU A 125 17.56 8.69 3.62
C LEU A 125 18.42 7.71 2.82
N VAL A 126 19.67 7.50 3.23
CA VAL A 126 20.60 6.59 2.57
C VAL A 126 20.07 5.15 2.60
N SER A 127 19.43 4.72 3.72
CA SER A 127 18.84 3.38 3.79
C SER A 127 17.74 3.15 2.76
N GLN A 128 17.01 4.20 2.34
CA GLN A 128 15.99 4.11 1.30
C GLN A 128 16.55 4.04 -0.13
N MET A 129 17.84 4.36 -0.32
CA MET A 129 18.51 4.25 -1.61
C MET A 129 18.97 2.81 -1.90
N PHE A 130 19.06 1.97 -0.87
CA PHE A 130 19.39 0.57 -1.05
C PHE A 130 18.20 -0.20 -1.61
N PRO A 131 18.39 -0.98 -2.68
CA PRO A 131 17.34 -1.88 -3.17
C PRO A 131 16.92 -2.85 -2.06
N GLY A 132 15.61 -2.93 -1.79
CA GLY A 132 15.06 -3.80 -0.74
C GLY A 132 15.47 -5.27 -0.90
N THR A 133 15.64 -5.72 -2.14
CA THR A 133 16.10 -7.09 -2.47
C THR A 133 17.52 -7.39 -2.00
N LEU A 134 18.41 -6.39 -1.93
CA LEU A 134 19.77 -6.59 -1.40
C LEU A 134 19.77 -6.76 0.11
N MET A 135 18.78 -6.21 0.81
CA MET A 135 18.62 -6.36 2.25
C MET A 135 18.07 -7.73 2.65
N LEU A 136 17.59 -8.52 1.68
CA LEU A 136 16.97 -9.82 1.93
C LEU A 136 17.93 -10.78 2.64
N ILE A 137 19.18 -10.90 2.17
CA ILE A 137 20.17 -11.84 2.76
C ILE A 137 20.52 -11.44 4.22
N PRO A 138 20.94 -10.19 4.52
CA PRO A 138 21.20 -9.79 5.90
C PRO A 138 19.98 -9.97 6.82
N LEU A 139 18.80 -9.57 6.37
CA LEU A 139 17.56 -9.71 7.15
C LEU A 139 17.24 -11.20 7.40
N PHE A 140 17.40 -12.07 6.40
CA PHE A 140 17.20 -13.49 6.57
C PHE A 140 18.13 -14.08 7.63
N ILE A 141 19.43 -13.73 7.60
CA ILE A 141 20.39 -14.20 8.60
C ILE A 141 19.98 -13.74 10.00
N ILE A 142 19.64 -12.47 10.17
CA ILE A 142 19.27 -11.92 11.47
C ILE A 142 17.95 -12.51 11.98
N ILE A 143 16.89 -12.43 11.17
CA ILE A 143 15.54 -12.79 11.61
C ILE A 143 15.36 -14.30 11.70
N VAL A 144 15.83 -15.06 10.69
CA VAL A 144 15.58 -16.50 10.63
C VAL A 144 16.66 -17.28 11.38
N LYS A 145 17.96 -16.96 11.16
CA LYS A 145 19.05 -17.77 11.72
C LYS A 145 19.41 -17.36 13.14
N GLN A 146 19.44 -16.06 13.46
CA GLN A 146 19.86 -15.59 14.78
C GLN A 146 18.67 -15.46 15.74
N LEU A 147 17.57 -14.80 15.31
CA LEU A 147 16.40 -14.57 16.17
C LEU A 147 15.40 -15.73 16.14
N GLN A 148 15.53 -16.67 15.20
CA GLN A 148 14.62 -17.82 15.01
C GLN A 148 13.14 -17.40 14.84
N LEU A 149 12.91 -16.24 14.19
CA LEU A 149 11.58 -15.72 13.89
C LEU A 149 11.13 -15.99 12.46
N GLY A 150 11.78 -16.93 11.76
CA GLY A 150 11.33 -17.42 10.45
C GLY A 150 9.93 -18.00 10.52
N ASN A 151 9.14 -17.86 9.45
CA ASN A 151 7.76 -18.34 9.35
C ASN A 151 6.82 -17.86 10.47
N THR A 152 7.07 -16.66 11.03
CA THR A 152 6.23 -16.04 12.07
C THR A 152 5.77 -14.64 11.65
N TYR A 153 4.58 -14.24 12.11
CA TYR A 153 4.06 -12.90 11.87
C TYR A 153 4.98 -11.83 12.46
N LEU A 154 5.50 -12.05 13.66
CA LEU A 154 6.41 -11.10 14.31
C LEU A 154 7.69 -10.88 13.49
N GLY A 155 8.29 -11.95 12.96
CA GLY A 155 9.46 -11.86 12.10
C GLY A 155 9.17 -10.99 10.87
N LEU A 156 8.05 -11.23 10.19
CA LEU A 156 7.68 -10.47 9.01
C LEU A 156 7.31 -9.00 9.34
N VAL A 157 6.63 -8.75 10.46
CA VAL A 157 6.34 -7.39 10.95
C VAL A 157 7.62 -6.59 11.19
N ILE A 158 8.63 -7.20 11.82
CA ILE A 158 9.93 -6.56 12.05
C ILE A 158 10.60 -6.24 10.70
N VAL A 159 10.63 -7.20 9.78
CA VAL A 159 11.21 -7.01 8.44
C VAL A 159 10.52 -5.85 7.72
N TYR A 160 9.20 -5.81 7.70
CA TYR A 160 8.44 -4.73 7.05
C TYR A 160 8.62 -3.38 7.74
N ALA A 161 8.72 -3.37 9.07
CA ALA A 161 8.98 -2.16 9.83
C ALA A 161 10.34 -1.54 9.48
N THR A 162 11.39 -2.36 9.26
CA THR A 162 12.71 -1.84 8.86
C THR A 162 12.68 -1.10 7.52
N THR A 163 11.81 -1.47 6.61
CA THR A 163 11.68 -0.84 5.29
C THR A 163 10.80 0.42 5.32
N SER A 164 9.76 0.45 6.16
CA SER A 164 8.79 1.55 6.18
C SER A 164 9.17 2.68 7.13
N ILE A 165 9.78 2.39 8.29
CA ILE A 165 10.08 3.38 9.34
C ILE A 165 10.92 4.56 8.84
N PRO A 166 12.02 4.39 8.08
CA PRO A 166 12.85 5.51 7.65
C PRO A 166 12.07 6.58 6.89
N PHE A 167 11.24 6.18 5.95
CA PHE A 167 10.39 7.10 5.20
C PHE A 167 9.33 7.75 6.09
N CYS A 168 8.71 6.98 6.98
CA CYS A 168 7.72 7.49 7.91
C CYS A 168 8.31 8.54 8.86
N VAL A 169 9.52 8.32 9.38
CA VAL A 169 10.23 9.29 10.22
C VAL A 169 10.51 10.57 9.46
N TRP A 170 10.99 10.46 8.23
CA TRP A 170 11.32 11.63 7.41
C TRP A 170 10.07 12.46 7.11
N MET A 171 8.99 11.82 6.75
CA MET A 171 7.71 12.46 6.42
C MET A 171 7.10 13.15 7.65
N LEU A 172 7.03 12.46 8.78
CA LEU A 172 6.47 13.01 10.02
C LEU A 172 7.33 14.13 10.60
N LYS A 173 8.67 14.01 10.54
CA LYS A 173 9.56 15.09 10.95
C LYS A 173 9.34 16.34 10.11
N GLY A 174 9.22 16.21 8.79
CA GLY A 174 8.92 17.34 7.92
C GLY A 174 7.62 18.05 8.31
N TYR A 175 6.58 17.30 8.68
CA TYR A 175 5.34 17.89 9.16
C TYR A 175 5.49 18.53 10.55
N PHE A 176 6.14 17.86 11.50
CA PHE A 176 6.35 18.42 12.85
C PHE A 176 7.15 19.72 12.79
N ASP A 177 8.10 19.87 11.88
CA ASP A 177 8.85 21.11 11.69
C ASP A 177 7.96 22.29 11.26
N THR A 178 6.78 22.04 10.69
CA THR A 178 5.82 23.10 10.33
C THR A 178 4.97 23.59 11.50
N ILE A 179 4.93 22.84 12.61
CA ILE A 179 4.18 23.22 13.81
C ILE A 179 5.01 24.25 14.60
N PRO A 180 4.47 25.47 14.86
CA PRO A 180 5.20 26.52 15.58
C PRO A 180 5.64 26.08 16.98
N TYR A 181 6.87 26.43 17.35
CA TYR A 181 7.43 26.14 18.69
C TYR A 181 6.68 26.85 19.80
N ASP A 182 6.10 28.01 19.55
CA ASP A 182 5.36 28.85 20.51
C ASP A 182 4.21 28.09 21.18
N ILE A 183 3.61 27.13 20.45
CA ILE A 183 2.55 26.26 21.00
C ILE A 183 3.08 25.37 22.13
N GLU A 184 4.28 24.82 21.93
CA GLU A 184 4.93 23.97 22.93
C GLU A 184 5.48 24.79 24.09
N GLU A 185 6.03 26.00 23.82
CA GLU A 185 6.54 26.91 24.84
C GLU A 185 5.41 27.39 25.76
N SER A 186 4.27 27.78 25.19
CA SER A 186 3.08 28.15 25.95
C SER A 186 2.63 27.01 26.87
N ALA A 187 2.58 25.77 26.36
CA ALA A 187 2.20 24.63 27.18
C ALA A 187 3.21 24.29 28.28
N LEU A 188 4.52 24.56 28.04
CA LEU A 188 5.55 24.41 29.09
C LEU A 188 5.36 25.44 30.21
N ILE A 189 5.00 26.70 29.85
CA ILE A 189 4.68 27.75 30.85
C ILE A 189 3.46 27.34 31.69
N ASP A 190 2.47 26.69 31.08
CA ASP A 190 1.30 26.13 31.77
C ASP A 190 1.63 24.88 32.61
N GLY A 191 2.88 24.47 32.67
CA GLY A 191 3.35 23.34 33.50
C GLY A 191 3.18 21.97 32.86
N ALA A 192 2.88 21.89 31.55
CA ALA A 192 2.80 20.61 30.86
C ALA A 192 4.18 19.96 30.68
N SER A 193 4.29 18.65 30.94
CA SER A 193 5.50 17.89 30.64
C SER A 193 5.67 17.70 29.13
N ARG A 194 6.90 17.49 28.65
CA ARG A 194 7.17 17.24 27.22
C ARG A 194 6.40 16.01 26.68
N LEU A 195 6.21 15.00 27.51
CA LEU A 195 5.41 13.83 27.15
C LEU A 195 3.94 14.19 26.98
N THR A 196 3.40 15.06 27.85
CA THR A 196 2.03 15.58 27.74
C THR A 196 1.85 16.40 26.47
N ILE A 197 2.84 17.27 26.16
CA ILE A 197 2.84 18.06 24.91
C ILE A 197 2.82 17.14 23.68
N PHE A 198 3.70 16.14 23.65
CA PHE A 198 3.73 15.18 22.53
C PHE A 198 2.38 14.50 22.32
N TRP A 199 1.79 13.89 23.37
CA TRP A 199 0.56 13.11 23.23
C TRP A 199 -0.70 13.95 23.07
N ARG A 200 -0.79 15.09 23.79
CA ARG A 200 -2.02 15.89 23.84
C ARG A 200 -2.05 17.07 22.89
N ILE A 201 -0.91 17.51 22.38
CA ILE A 201 -0.83 18.68 21.51
C ILE A 201 -0.28 18.29 20.15
N ILE A 202 0.93 17.75 20.07
CA ILE A 202 1.61 17.52 18.78
C ILE A 202 0.95 16.41 17.97
N LEU A 203 0.68 15.25 18.55
CA LEU A 203 0.03 14.17 17.81
C LEU A 203 -1.38 14.52 17.32
N PRO A 204 -2.25 15.18 18.12
CA PRO A 204 -3.54 15.66 17.61
C PRO A 204 -3.43 16.67 16.47
N LEU A 205 -2.49 17.61 16.51
CA LEU A 205 -2.24 18.55 15.43
C LEU A 205 -1.72 17.85 14.17
N ALA A 206 -0.94 16.79 14.35
CA ALA A 206 -0.34 16.03 13.26
C ALA A 206 -1.24 14.90 12.72
N LYS A 207 -2.48 14.76 13.15
CA LYS A 207 -3.40 13.71 12.67
C LYS A 207 -3.41 13.54 11.14
N PRO A 208 -3.44 14.61 10.32
CA PRO A 208 -3.42 14.44 8.87
C PRO A 208 -2.14 13.75 8.37
N ALA A 209 -0.98 14.17 8.86
CA ALA A 209 0.30 13.58 8.48
C ALA A 209 0.44 12.14 8.98
N ILE A 210 -0.01 11.87 10.20
CA ILE A 210 -0.04 10.51 10.77
C ILE A 210 -0.93 9.59 9.93
N ALA A 211 -2.10 10.06 9.50
CA ALA A 211 -3.00 9.27 8.66
C ALA A 211 -2.38 8.91 7.31
N ILE A 212 -1.70 9.87 6.66
CA ILE A 212 -0.99 9.64 5.40
C ILE A 212 0.17 8.66 5.59
N THR A 213 0.95 8.85 6.66
CA THR A 213 2.07 7.97 7.00
C THR A 213 1.60 6.54 7.32
N ALA A 214 0.49 6.41 8.05
CA ALA A 214 -0.13 5.12 8.34
C ALA A 214 -0.62 4.41 7.07
N LEU A 215 -1.27 5.15 6.16
CA LEU A 215 -1.67 4.61 4.86
C LEU A 215 -0.47 4.12 4.06
N PHE A 216 0.61 4.91 4.00
CA PHE A 216 1.83 4.52 3.30
C PHE A 216 2.45 3.25 3.90
N SER A 217 2.60 3.19 5.24
CA SER A 217 3.14 2.02 5.93
C SER A 217 2.28 0.77 5.70
N PHE A 218 0.96 0.92 5.76
CA PHE A 218 0.02 -0.17 5.46
C PHE A 218 0.17 -0.66 4.02
N MET A 219 0.16 0.26 3.05
CA MET A 219 0.28 -0.07 1.62
C MET A 219 1.60 -0.78 1.30
N THR A 220 2.69 -0.34 1.93
CA THR A 220 4.01 -0.97 1.77
C THR A 220 3.98 -2.42 2.26
N ALA A 221 3.43 -2.68 3.44
CA ALA A 221 3.32 -4.03 4.00
C ALA A 221 2.28 -4.89 3.24
N TRP A 222 1.16 -4.29 2.83
CA TRP A 222 0.08 -4.98 2.13
C TRP A 222 0.48 -5.51 0.76
N ASN A 223 1.24 -4.72 -0.01
CA ASN A 223 1.65 -5.07 -1.37
C ASN A 223 2.96 -5.86 -1.41
N GLU A 224 3.61 -6.05 -0.26
CA GLU A 224 4.90 -6.70 -0.21
C GLU A 224 4.76 -8.21 -0.50
N PHE A 225 5.56 -8.67 -1.45
CA PHE A 225 5.55 -10.05 -1.92
C PHE A 225 6.92 -10.74 -1.76
N ILE A 226 8.01 -10.03 -2.08
CA ILE A 226 9.35 -10.65 -2.21
C ILE A 226 9.84 -11.13 -0.85
N LEU A 227 9.81 -10.25 0.15
CA LEU A 227 10.24 -10.60 1.49
C LEU A 227 9.30 -11.66 2.10
N ALA A 228 7.97 -11.48 1.95
CA ALA A 228 7.02 -12.47 2.44
C ALA A 228 7.24 -13.87 1.83
N SER A 229 7.55 -13.96 0.54
CA SER A 229 7.80 -15.23 -0.14
C SER A 229 9.05 -15.97 0.35
N VAL A 230 10.00 -15.25 0.96
CA VAL A 230 11.23 -15.82 1.52
C VAL A 230 11.10 -16.13 3.01
N PHE A 231 10.38 -15.26 3.76
CA PHE A 231 10.28 -15.39 5.21
C PHE A 231 9.14 -16.31 5.67
N MET A 232 8.11 -16.53 4.81
CA MET A 232 6.97 -17.42 5.11
C MET A 232 7.11 -18.72 4.33
N GLU A 233 7.34 -19.81 5.04
CA GLU A 233 7.59 -21.13 4.44
C GLU A 233 6.32 -21.98 4.39
N SER A 234 5.42 -21.84 5.36
CA SER A 234 4.20 -22.63 5.41
C SER A 234 3.04 -21.91 4.72
N GLU A 235 2.27 -22.67 3.94
CA GLU A 235 1.08 -22.17 3.26
C GLU A 235 0.09 -21.48 4.20
N ALA A 236 -0.02 -22.02 5.42
CA ALA A 236 -0.88 -21.47 6.47
C ALA A 236 -0.52 -20.03 6.88
N ASN A 237 0.73 -19.64 6.71
CA ASN A 237 1.25 -18.32 7.11
C ASN A 237 1.44 -17.35 5.93
N TYR A 238 1.16 -17.77 4.69
CA TYR A 238 1.30 -16.91 3.54
C TYR A 238 0.45 -15.66 3.65
N THR A 239 0.99 -14.55 3.11
CA THR A 239 0.21 -13.34 2.85
C THR A 239 -0.58 -13.50 1.55
N ALA A 240 -1.61 -12.68 1.34
CA ALA A 240 -2.43 -12.73 0.14
C ALA A 240 -1.62 -12.55 -1.17
N PRO A 241 -0.63 -11.64 -1.28
CA PRO A 241 0.23 -11.57 -2.45
C PRO A 241 1.02 -12.86 -2.72
N VAL A 242 1.50 -13.52 -1.66
CA VAL A 242 2.22 -14.80 -1.80
C VAL A 242 1.25 -15.90 -2.26
N GLY A 243 0.09 -15.98 -1.64
CA GLY A 243 -0.95 -16.94 -2.01
C GLY A 243 -1.44 -16.77 -3.45
N LEU A 244 -1.65 -15.53 -3.91
CA LEU A 244 -2.06 -15.24 -5.30
C LEU A 244 -1.10 -15.81 -6.35
N ARG A 245 0.21 -15.83 -6.06
CA ARG A 245 1.20 -16.37 -6.99
C ARG A 245 0.96 -17.86 -7.32
N PHE A 246 0.42 -18.63 -6.38
CA PHE A 246 0.17 -20.05 -6.62
C PHE A 246 -0.83 -20.29 -7.74
N PHE A 247 -1.73 -19.35 -7.99
CA PHE A 247 -2.70 -19.46 -9.08
C PHE A 247 -2.07 -19.32 -10.48
N VAL A 248 -0.89 -18.69 -10.58
CA VAL A 248 -0.23 -18.42 -11.88
C VAL A 248 1.19 -18.96 -11.99
N GLY A 249 1.68 -19.65 -10.98
CA GLY A 249 3.07 -20.12 -10.90
C GLY A 249 3.28 -21.59 -11.27
N GLY A 250 2.24 -22.35 -11.59
CA GLY A 250 2.28 -23.78 -11.86
C GLY A 250 2.21 -24.16 -13.34
N PHE A 251 2.15 -25.46 -13.61
CA PHE A 251 1.98 -26.03 -14.96
C PHE A 251 0.63 -25.65 -15.60
N SER A 252 -0.39 -25.40 -14.78
CA SER A 252 -1.70 -24.90 -15.20
C SER A 252 -1.99 -23.60 -14.47
N SER A 253 -1.93 -22.46 -15.18
CA SER A 253 -2.27 -21.17 -14.61
C SER A 253 -3.77 -21.01 -14.47
N GLN A 254 -4.21 -20.63 -13.27
CA GLN A 254 -5.62 -20.40 -12.91
C GLN A 254 -5.91 -18.90 -12.89
N TRP A 255 -5.96 -18.30 -14.05
CA TRP A 255 -6.10 -16.86 -14.20
C TRP A 255 -7.42 -16.30 -13.64
N GLY A 256 -8.51 -17.08 -13.71
CA GLY A 256 -9.79 -16.71 -13.11
C GLY A 256 -9.69 -16.57 -11.59
N TYR A 257 -9.01 -17.50 -10.92
CA TYR A 257 -8.77 -17.41 -9.46
C TYR A 257 -7.84 -16.28 -9.11
N PHE A 258 -6.76 -16.10 -9.89
CA PHE A 258 -5.87 -14.96 -9.71
C PHE A 258 -6.61 -13.62 -9.82
N ALA A 259 -7.48 -13.47 -10.81
CA ALA A 259 -8.28 -12.27 -11.00
C ALA A 259 -9.28 -12.05 -9.86
N ALA A 260 -10.02 -13.10 -9.46
CA ALA A 260 -10.98 -13.02 -8.36
C ALA A 260 -10.29 -12.68 -7.04
N GLY A 261 -9.17 -13.34 -6.74
CA GLY A 261 -8.37 -13.05 -5.55
C GLY A 261 -7.79 -11.64 -5.57
N SER A 262 -7.32 -11.15 -6.73
CA SER A 262 -6.82 -9.78 -6.88
C SER A 262 -7.91 -8.74 -6.62
N VAL A 263 -9.13 -8.97 -7.07
CA VAL A 263 -10.28 -8.11 -6.76
C VAL A 263 -10.54 -8.08 -5.25
N ILE A 264 -10.59 -9.25 -4.59
CA ILE A 264 -10.80 -9.32 -3.13
C ILE A 264 -9.69 -8.58 -2.38
N VAL A 265 -8.41 -8.78 -2.75
CA VAL A 265 -7.25 -8.11 -2.13
C VAL A 265 -7.29 -6.59 -2.34
N SER A 266 -7.90 -6.10 -3.41
CA SER A 266 -8.02 -4.65 -3.63
C SER A 266 -9.04 -3.96 -2.72
N LEU A 267 -10.06 -4.67 -2.22
CA LEU A 267 -11.16 -4.10 -1.43
C LEU A 267 -10.70 -3.39 -0.13
N PRO A 268 -9.83 -3.99 0.72
CA PRO A 268 -9.36 -3.31 1.93
C PRO A 268 -8.60 -2.02 1.62
N VAL A 269 -7.80 -2.02 0.54
CA VAL A 269 -7.03 -0.84 0.12
C VAL A 269 -7.96 0.28 -0.34
N VAL A 270 -8.94 -0.04 -1.18
CA VAL A 270 -9.96 0.92 -1.65
C VAL A 270 -10.74 1.48 -0.46
N ALA A 271 -11.17 0.63 0.48
CA ALA A 271 -11.89 1.06 1.68
C ALA A 271 -11.04 2.02 2.53
N LEU A 272 -9.77 1.70 2.78
CA LEU A 272 -8.85 2.57 3.52
C LEU A 272 -8.63 3.90 2.79
N PHE A 273 -8.42 3.87 1.48
CA PHE A 273 -8.25 5.08 0.69
C PHE A 273 -9.47 6.00 0.78
N LEU A 274 -10.68 5.46 0.61
CA LEU A 274 -11.92 6.24 0.72
C LEU A 274 -12.12 6.85 2.12
N GLN A 275 -11.69 6.17 3.17
CA GLN A 275 -11.76 6.70 4.53
C GLN A 275 -10.73 7.81 4.79
N LEU A 276 -9.53 7.68 4.23
CA LEU A 276 -8.41 8.57 4.50
C LEU A 276 -8.25 9.71 3.49
N GLN A 277 -8.96 9.69 2.35
CA GLN A 277 -8.87 10.71 1.28
C GLN A 277 -9.12 12.15 1.79
N LYS A 278 -9.98 12.33 2.81
CA LYS A 278 -10.23 13.64 3.42
C LYS A 278 -8.96 14.27 4.04
N TYR A 279 -8.06 13.44 4.58
CA TYR A 279 -6.79 13.91 5.15
C TYR A 279 -5.76 14.21 4.06
N LEU A 280 -5.80 13.50 2.91
CA LEU A 280 -4.97 13.78 1.76
C LEU A 280 -5.27 15.15 1.16
N ILE A 281 -6.56 15.47 0.99
CA ILE A 281 -7.00 16.75 0.42
C ILE A 281 -6.61 17.91 1.35
N SER A 282 -6.82 17.78 2.68
CA SER A 282 -6.48 18.84 3.63
C SER A 282 -4.96 19.08 3.73
N GLY A 283 -4.14 18.05 3.60
CA GLY A 283 -2.68 18.19 3.60
C GLY A 283 -2.13 18.91 2.37
N LEU A 284 -2.72 18.70 1.19
CA LEU A 284 -2.32 19.35 -0.06
C LEU A 284 -2.71 20.85 -0.08
N THR A 285 -3.86 21.19 0.51
CA THR A 285 -4.33 22.60 0.55
C THR A 285 -3.61 23.44 1.59
N ALA A 286 -3.19 22.85 2.73
CA ALA A 286 -2.41 23.57 3.74
C ALA A 286 -1.02 24.03 3.24
N GLY A 287 -0.44 23.35 2.25
CA GLY A 287 0.83 23.72 1.63
C GLY A 287 0.72 24.75 0.48
N SER A 288 -0.49 25.02 -0.01
CA SER A 288 -0.72 25.89 -1.18
C SER A 288 -1.15 27.33 -0.83
N VAL A 289 -1.42 27.62 0.43
CA VAL A 289 -1.72 28.97 0.93
C VAL A 289 -0.44 29.56 1.51
N LYS A 290 0.37 30.18 0.65
CA LYS A 290 1.42 31.12 1.01
C LYS A 290 0.99 32.52 0.64
#